data_72ce0b6724b98d2deac14dc57d0ae3ff
#
_entry.id   72ce0b6724b98d2deac14dc57d0ae3ff
#
_cell.length_a   1.000
_cell.length_b   1.000
_cell.length_c   1.000
_cell.angle_alpha   90.00
_cell.angle_beta   90.00
_cell.angle_gamma   90.00
#
_symmetry.space_group_name_H-M   'P 1'
#
loop_
_entity.id
_entity.type
_entity.pdbx_description
1 polymer ?
#
loop_
_entity_poly.entity_id
_entity_poly.type
_entity_poly.pdbx_seq_one_letter_code
_entity_poly.pdbx_strand_id
1 'polypeptide(L)'
;MRPTGRLHLGNYMGALYNWVRLQHEYDCYFFIADLHALTTDYADPSRLKQNIFDIALDFLAAGLSPGKSTIFIQSHVPQHAELHLLFSMFTPLGWLERVPTYKDQQAQLAEKDLSTYGFLGYPLLQSADILLYKPDFVPVGADQVAHVELTREVARRFNSLYSPKRIVPGSALKDAAQAQTETDPDKLLLPEPDVLLTPSPKLPGIDGRKMSKSYGNAIYLTDPIETVMRKTHSMTNGGQRPTQADPGNPEICPVGDLHRVFSKPDVDEEIRIGCRTATIRCDECKFRVGTSIFETLVPIQVRRRELADKPEVIWQVLENGSERARKTAEITMKQVRAVTGLSRDLSGINIQPALPPEEAAEDARLLKDKSDWRALEPAPLAARLREVWRAQILSPEIQIKPESDDLWLALNGRRVLVAGASQGEAGDAWQFSAKPKSYEVLVLLCWGADMRVHDFVVPQKLYIAAWTAAKKAAGKNPVSFSVETAGQQYLLRIAQNAEPIDITATERAYEIF
;
A
#
# COMPACT_ATOMS: atom_id res chain seq x y z
N MET A 1 -19.82 4.67 0.07
CA MET A 1 -20.64 3.53 -0.50
C MET A 1 -20.09 3.11 -1.85
N ARG A 2 -19.92 1.80 -2.14
CA ARG A 2 -19.36 1.32 -3.41
C ARG A 2 -20.34 1.45 -4.57
N PRO A 3 -19.95 2.00 -5.74
CA PRO A 3 -20.81 2.20 -6.91
C PRO A 3 -20.95 0.91 -7.75
N THR A 4 -21.62 -0.10 -7.19
CA THR A 4 -21.84 -1.40 -7.83
C THR A 4 -23.25 -1.54 -8.44
N GLY A 5 -23.88 -0.44 -8.83
CA GLY A 5 -25.22 -0.37 -9.44
C GLY A 5 -26.28 0.18 -8.49
N ARG A 6 -27.57 0.11 -8.90
CA ARG A 6 -28.72 0.70 -8.19
C ARG A 6 -28.79 0.35 -6.70
N LEU A 7 -29.21 1.29 -5.86
CA LEU A 7 -29.43 1.06 -4.43
C LEU A 7 -30.75 0.31 -4.20
N HIS A 8 -30.73 -0.61 -3.25
CA HIS A 8 -31.91 -1.33 -2.78
C HIS A 8 -32.27 -0.93 -1.36
N LEU A 9 -33.46 -1.33 -0.88
CA LEU A 9 -33.94 -1.01 0.47
C LEU A 9 -32.95 -1.33 1.57
N GLY A 10 -32.17 -2.44 1.44
CA GLY A 10 -31.13 -2.80 2.39
C GLY A 10 -29.98 -1.77 2.44
N ASN A 11 -29.57 -1.17 1.32
CA ASN A 11 -28.60 -0.08 1.30
C ASN A 11 -29.18 1.20 1.93
N TYR A 12 -30.45 1.48 1.64
CA TYR A 12 -31.14 2.65 2.16
C TYR A 12 -31.27 2.58 3.68
N MET A 13 -31.92 1.56 4.22
CA MET A 13 -32.13 1.42 5.66
C MET A 13 -30.84 1.09 6.43
N GLY A 14 -29.93 0.34 5.80
CA GLY A 14 -28.66 -0.06 6.42
C GLY A 14 -27.64 1.07 6.57
N ALA A 15 -27.71 2.09 5.71
CA ALA A 15 -26.73 3.17 5.72
C ALA A 15 -27.37 4.55 5.45
N LEU A 16 -27.93 4.75 4.26
CA LEU A 16 -28.30 6.08 3.76
C LEU A 16 -29.34 6.79 4.64
N TYR A 17 -30.33 6.08 5.15
CA TYR A 17 -31.33 6.61 6.08
C TYR A 17 -30.69 7.18 7.35
N ASN A 18 -29.72 6.48 7.92
CA ASN A 18 -28.99 6.96 9.09
C ASN A 18 -28.09 8.15 8.75
N TRP A 19 -27.44 8.15 7.59
CA TRP A 19 -26.60 9.27 7.14
C TRP A 19 -27.40 10.57 6.99
N VAL A 20 -28.63 10.48 6.46
CA VAL A 20 -29.55 11.63 6.36
C VAL A 20 -29.89 12.19 7.75
N ARG A 21 -29.92 11.39 8.79
CA ARG A 21 -30.13 11.86 10.16
C ARG A 21 -28.85 12.45 10.76
N LEU A 22 -27.73 11.73 10.65
CA LEU A 22 -26.46 12.11 11.25
C LEU A 22 -25.91 13.44 10.73
N GLN A 23 -26.19 13.82 9.47
CA GLN A 23 -25.77 15.11 8.92
C GLN A 23 -26.34 16.34 9.66
N HIS A 24 -27.31 16.15 10.55
CA HIS A 24 -27.90 17.22 11.37
C HIS A 24 -27.21 17.36 12.74
N GLU A 25 -26.41 16.38 13.13
CA GLU A 25 -25.79 16.28 14.45
C GLU A 25 -24.26 16.36 14.37
N TYR A 26 -23.68 15.95 13.22
CA TYR A 26 -22.24 15.82 13.03
C TYR A 26 -21.79 16.50 11.74
N ASP A 27 -20.51 16.88 11.68
CA ASP A 27 -19.83 17.24 10.43
C ASP A 27 -19.46 15.95 9.67
N CYS A 28 -20.24 15.62 8.64
CA CYS A 28 -20.20 14.34 7.99
C CYS A 28 -19.48 14.37 6.64
N TYR A 29 -18.68 13.34 6.38
CA TYR A 29 -18.01 13.06 5.12
C TYR A 29 -18.60 11.79 4.51
N PHE A 30 -19.34 11.90 3.41
CA PHE A 30 -19.94 10.76 2.71
C PHE A 30 -19.41 10.68 1.29
N PHE A 31 -18.82 9.56 0.93
CA PHE A 31 -18.21 9.43 -0.39
C PHE A 31 -18.68 8.19 -1.15
N ILE A 32 -18.56 8.32 -2.47
CA ILE A 32 -18.75 7.23 -3.41
C ILE A 32 -17.41 6.54 -3.56
N ALA A 33 -17.31 5.30 -3.09
CA ALA A 33 -16.09 4.53 -2.94
C ALA A 33 -15.75 3.78 -4.24
N ASP A 34 -15.34 4.52 -5.25
CA ASP A 34 -15.04 4.01 -6.59
C ASP A 34 -13.73 3.20 -6.64
N LEU A 35 -12.70 3.59 -5.89
CA LEU A 35 -11.48 2.77 -5.75
C LEU A 35 -11.80 1.42 -5.09
N HIS A 36 -12.66 1.41 -4.06
CA HIS A 36 -13.14 0.16 -3.48
C HIS A 36 -13.95 -0.69 -4.47
N ALA A 37 -14.73 -0.09 -5.36
CA ALA A 37 -15.44 -0.85 -6.38
C ALA A 37 -14.47 -1.57 -7.31
N LEU A 38 -13.39 -0.89 -7.70
CA LEU A 38 -12.35 -1.46 -8.56
C LEU A 38 -11.62 -2.65 -7.93
N THR A 39 -11.60 -2.82 -6.61
CA THR A 39 -10.97 -4.00 -6.01
C THR A 39 -11.66 -5.32 -6.38
N THR A 40 -12.93 -5.27 -6.82
CA THR A 40 -13.72 -6.43 -7.24
C THR A 40 -14.19 -6.37 -8.70
N ASP A 41 -14.22 -5.18 -9.29
CA ASP A 41 -14.77 -4.94 -10.64
C ASP A 41 -13.70 -4.40 -11.62
N TYR A 42 -12.41 -4.64 -11.31
CA TYR A 42 -11.27 -4.13 -12.10
C TYR A 42 -11.26 -4.64 -13.54
N ALA A 43 -11.79 -5.85 -13.79
CA ALA A 43 -11.79 -6.47 -15.11
C ALA A 43 -12.78 -5.80 -16.09
N ASP A 44 -13.88 -5.23 -15.57
CA ASP A 44 -14.86 -4.50 -16.39
C ASP A 44 -15.35 -3.23 -15.66
N PRO A 45 -14.65 -2.10 -15.79
CA PRO A 45 -15.07 -0.83 -15.21
C PRO A 45 -16.05 -0.04 -16.08
N SER A 46 -16.57 -0.59 -17.17
CA SER A 46 -17.37 0.13 -18.17
C SER A 46 -18.59 0.86 -17.58
N ARG A 47 -19.18 0.31 -16.53
CA ARG A 47 -20.36 0.87 -15.85
C ARG A 47 -20.02 1.77 -14.66
N LEU A 48 -18.75 1.88 -14.28
CA LEU A 48 -18.35 2.58 -13.05
C LEU A 48 -18.81 4.03 -13.03
N LYS A 49 -18.57 4.78 -14.10
CA LYS A 49 -18.96 6.20 -14.22
C LYS A 49 -20.48 6.39 -14.07
N GLN A 50 -21.27 5.53 -14.72
CA GLN A 50 -22.73 5.58 -14.59
C GLN A 50 -23.19 5.24 -13.18
N ASN A 51 -22.59 4.23 -12.57
CA ASN A 51 -22.92 3.82 -11.20
C ASN A 51 -22.55 4.91 -10.17
N ILE A 52 -21.46 5.66 -10.38
CA ILE A 52 -21.10 6.82 -9.54
C ILE A 52 -22.19 7.86 -9.61
N PHE A 53 -22.62 8.21 -10.82
CA PHE A 53 -23.68 9.20 -11.03
C PHE A 53 -25.01 8.76 -10.40
N ASP A 54 -25.42 7.51 -10.63
CA ASP A 54 -26.65 6.96 -10.07
C ASP A 54 -26.66 6.97 -8.54
N ILE A 55 -25.53 6.64 -7.89
CA ILE A 55 -25.43 6.71 -6.42
C ILE A 55 -25.45 8.14 -5.91
N ALA A 56 -24.79 9.07 -6.58
CA ALA A 56 -24.85 10.49 -6.22
C ALA A 56 -26.29 11.00 -6.28
N LEU A 57 -26.99 10.64 -7.34
CA LEU A 57 -28.40 10.96 -7.53
C LEU A 57 -29.28 10.36 -6.42
N ASP A 58 -29.04 9.09 -6.06
CA ASP A 58 -29.76 8.41 -4.97
C ASP A 58 -29.45 9.05 -3.60
N PHE A 59 -28.21 9.47 -3.33
CA PHE A 59 -27.82 10.17 -2.11
C PHE A 59 -28.60 11.48 -1.93
N LEU A 60 -28.60 12.33 -2.95
CA LEU A 60 -29.30 13.62 -2.93
C LEU A 60 -30.80 13.43 -2.88
N ALA A 61 -31.34 12.49 -3.65
CA ALA A 61 -32.76 12.17 -3.65
C ALA A 61 -33.28 11.65 -2.31
N ALA A 62 -32.46 10.86 -1.60
CA ALA A 62 -32.79 10.37 -0.26
C ALA A 62 -32.73 11.47 0.82
N GLY A 63 -32.10 12.61 0.55
CA GLY A 63 -32.09 13.77 1.44
C GLY A 63 -30.71 14.15 2.01
N LEU A 64 -29.63 13.58 1.52
CA LEU A 64 -28.31 14.12 1.84
C LEU A 64 -28.16 15.52 1.25
N SER A 65 -27.74 16.46 2.08
CA SER A 65 -27.63 17.88 1.73
C SER A 65 -26.16 18.29 1.60
N PRO A 66 -25.72 18.81 0.44
CA PRO A 66 -24.36 19.29 0.25
C PRO A 66 -24.01 20.52 1.11
N GLY A 67 -25.04 21.20 1.67
CA GLY A 67 -24.84 22.28 2.63
C GLY A 67 -24.61 21.82 4.07
N LYS A 68 -24.92 20.56 4.39
CA LYS A 68 -24.78 19.98 5.74
C LYS A 68 -23.70 18.92 5.84
N SER A 69 -23.34 18.30 4.73
CA SER A 69 -22.35 17.24 4.68
C SER A 69 -21.44 17.40 3.46
N THR A 70 -20.25 16.83 3.54
CA THR A 70 -19.30 16.76 2.42
C THR A 70 -19.57 15.50 1.63
N ILE A 71 -20.09 15.63 0.40
CA ILE A 71 -20.44 14.52 -0.49
C ILE A 71 -19.47 14.54 -1.67
N PHE A 72 -18.70 13.46 -1.88
CA PHE A 72 -17.63 13.45 -2.87
C PHE A 72 -17.34 12.07 -3.46
N ILE A 73 -16.44 12.02 -4.45
CA ILE A 73 -15.92 10.80 -5.06
C ILE A 73 -14.55 10.50 -4.46
N GLN A 74 -14.32 9.27 -4.01
CA GLN A 74 -13.08 8.85 -3.35
C GLN A 74 -11.85 9.14 -4.23
N SER A 75 -11.85 8.75 -5.50
CA SER A 75 -10.73 8.93 -6.42
C SER A 75 -10.41 10.40 -6.73
N HIS A 76 -11.38 11.32 -6.52
CA HIS A 76 -11.15 12.76 -6.67
C HIS A 76 -10.32 13.36 -5.52
N VAL A 77 -10.02 12.58 -4.49
CA VAL A 77 -9.14 12.93 -3.38
C VAL A 77 -7.95 11.94 -3.36
N PRO A 78 -6.88 12.19 -4.14
CA PRO A 78 -5.75 11.25 -4.30
C PRO A 78 -5.07 10.87 -2.99
N GLN A 79 -5.21 11.69 -1.96
CA GLN A 79 -4.66 11.45 -0.62
C GLN A 79 -5.15 10.14 0.00
N HIS A 80 -6.32 9.62 -0.37
CA HIS A 80 -6.78 8.28 0.03
C HIS A 80 -5.79 7.19 -0.42
N ALA A 81 -5.38 7.24 -1.68
CA ALA A 81 -4.43 6.28 -2.25
C ALA A 81 -3.02 6.48 -1.68
N GLU A 82 -2.59 7.73 -1.48
CA GLU A 82 -1.29 8.04 -0.89
C GLU A 82 -1.19 7.51 0.55
N LEU A 83 -2.20 7.80 1.39
CA LEU A 83 -2.21 7.33 2.78
C LEU A 83 -2.30 5.81 2.87
N HIS A 84 -3.11 5.17 2.00
CA HIS A 84 -3.17 3.72 1.88
C HIS A 84 -1.80 3.12 1.56
N LEU A 85 -1.08 3.68 0.59
CA LEU A 85 0.26 3.23 0.24
C LEU A 85 1.22 3.33 1.43
N LEU A 86 1.20 4.45 2.16
CA LEU A 86 2.03 4.63 3.36
C LEU A 86 1.68 3.61 4.45
N PHE A 87 0.40 3.38 4.69
CA PHE A 87 -0.05 2.37 5.65
C PHE A 87 0.40 0.96 5.26
N SER A 88 0.45 0.65 3.96
CA SER A 88 0.90 -0.66 3.47
C SER A 88 2.36 -0.98 3.80
N MET A 89 3.20 0.05 4.03
CA MET A 89 4.62 -0.12 4.34
C MET A 89 4.87 -0.75 5.72
N PHE A 90 3.94 -0.61 6.64
CA PHE A 90 4.13 -1.10 8.01
C PHE A 90 3.02 -2.03 8.52
N THR A 91 1.92 -2.22 7.78
CA THR A 91 0.82 -3.09 8.21
C THR A 91 1.14 -4.56 7.94
N PRO A 92 1.14 -5.44 8.95
CA PRO A 92 1.38 -6.86 8.75
C PRO A 92 0.27 -7.53 7.91
N LEU A 93 0.64 -8.38 6.95
CA LEU A 93 -0.32 -9.10 6.09
C LEU A 93 -1.35 -9.90 6.89
N GLY A 94 -0.91 -10.57 7.97
CA GLY A 94 -1.81 -11.36 8.81
C GLY A 94 -2.91 -10.55 9.52
N TRP A 95 -2.83 -9.21 9.55
CA TRP A 95 -3.93 -8.38 10.03
C TRP A 95 -5.05 -8.34 8.99
N LEU A 96 -4.70 -8.20 7.71
CA LEU A 96 -5.65 -8.13 6.60
C LEU A 96 -6.32 -9.49 6.36
N GLU A 97 -5.56 -10.58 6.39
CA GLU A 97 -6.06 -11.94 6.20
C GLU A 97 -7.04 -12.40 7.30
N ARG A 98 -6.96 -11.81 8.50
CA ARG A 98 -7.85 -12.13 9.63
C ARG A 98 -9.16 -11.37 9.63
N VAL A 99 -9.32 -10.36 8.77
CA VAL A 99 -10.58 -9.62 8.67
C VAL A 99 -11.69 -10.57 8.20
N PRO A 100 -12.77 -10.80 8.99
CA PRO A 100 -13.77 -11.81 8.68
C PRO A 100 -14.41 -11.62 7.30
N THR A 101 -14.73 -10.38 6.94
CA THR A 101 -15.38 -10.04 5.67
C THR A 101 -14.49 -10.30 4.44
N TYR A 102 -13.16 -10.40 4.60
CA TYR A 102 -12.25 -10.78 3.52
C TYR A 102 -12.54 -12.22 3.05
N LYS A 103 -12.62 -13.16 4.00
CA LYS A 103 -12.92 -14.58 3.71
C LYS A 103 -14.34 -14.78 3.20
N ASP A 104 -15.30 -14.08 3.81
CA ASP A 104 -16.72 -14.16 3.42
C ASP A 104 -16.92 -13.66 1.98
N GLN A 105 -16.25 -12.58 1.58
CA GLN A 105 -16.35 -12.06 0.22
C GLN A 105 -15.66 -12.97 -0.81
N GLN A 106 -14.53 -13.58 -0.47
CA GLN A 106 -13.91 -14.59 -1.34
C GLN A 106 -14.86 -15.76 -1.62
N ALA A 107 -15.56 -16.23 -0.59
CA ALA A 107 -16.55 -17.31 -0.76
C ALA A 107 -17.79 -16.87 -1.56
N GLN A 108 -18.28 -15.65 -1.37
CA GLN A 108 -19.47 -15.13 -2.05
C GLN A 108 -19.23 -14.72 -3.51
N LEU A 109 -18.02 -14.38 -3.88
CA LEU A 109 -17.61 -13.90 -5.20
C LEU A 109 -16.65 -14.87 -5.89
N ALA A 110 -16.85 -16.17 -5.68
CA ALA A 110 -15.98 -17.23 -6.22
C ALA A 110 -15.82 -17.22 -7.76
N GLU A 111 -16.74 -16.54 -8.47
CA GLU A 111 -16.67 -16.36 -9.93
C GLU A 111 -15.65 -15.28 -10.37
N LYS A 112 -15.16 -14.46 -9.42
CA LYS A 112 -14.20 -13.39 -9.68
C LYS A 112 -12.81 -13.80 -9.21
N ASP A 113 -11.79 -13.43 -9.99
CA ASP A 113 -10.41 -13.55 -9.49
C ASP A 113 -10.17 -12.43 -8.46
N LEU A 114 -10.20 -12.81 -7.20
CA LEU A 114 -9.94 -11.93 -6.05
C LEU A 114 -8.56 -12.16 -5.43
N SER A 115 -7.69 -12.95 -6.08
CA SER A 115 -6.31 -13.22 -5.65
C SER A 115 -5.39 -12.04 -5.97
N THR A 116 -5.87 -10.82 -5.77
CA THR A 116 -5.13 -9.59 -6.07
C THR A 116 -4.74 -8.84 -4.82
N TYR A 117 -3.62 -8.10 -4.88
CA TYR A 117 -3.22 -7.17 -3.81
C TYR A 117 -4.32 -6.15 -3.50
N GLY A 118 -4.97 -5.60 -4.52
CA GLY A 118 -6.06 -4.63 -4.33
C GLY A 118 -7.20 -5.18 -3.49
N PHE A 119 -7.57 -6.46 -3.68
CA PHE A 119 -8.61 -7.09 -2.88
C PHE A 119 -8.11 -7.44 -1.46
N LEU A 120 -6.88 -7.92 -1.28
CA LEU A 120 -6.30 -8.12 0.05
C LEU A 120 -6.16 -6.80 0.81
N GLY A 121 -5.82 -5.72 0.09
CA GLY A 121 -5.56 -4.39 0.66
C GLY A 121 -6.80 -3.54 0.94
N TYR A 122 -8.03 -3.96 0.53
CA TYR A 122 -9.21 -3.10 0.69
C TYR A 122 -9.53 -2.71 2.16
N PRO A 123 -9.30 -3.55 3.18
CA PRO A 123 -9.55 -3.13 4.56
C PRO A 123 -8.59 -2.03 5.01
N LEU A 124 -7.37 -2.03 4.47
CA LEU A 124 -6.39 -0.98 4.74
C LEU A 124 -6.70 0.31 3.99
N LEU A 125 -7.24 0.23 2.76
CA LEU A 125 -7.78 1.38 2.05
C LEU A 125 -8.93 2.03 2.84
N GLN A 126 -9.81 1.22 3.44
CA GLN A 126 -10.87 1.71 4.33
C GLN A 126 -10.29 2.41 5.57
N SER A 127 -9.19 1.90 6.14
CA SER A 127 -8.50 2.58 7.25
C SER A 127 -7.94 3.94 6.82
N ALA A 128 -7.40 4.04 5.61
CA ALA A 128 -6.94 5.31 5.05
C ALA A 128 -8.11 6.28 4.81
N ASP A 129 -9.24 5.79 4.27
CA ASP A 129 -10.46 6.58 4.06
C ASP A 129 -10.97 7.22 5.36
N ILE A 130 -10.88 6.50 6.45
CA ILE A 130 -11.33 6.95 7.77
C ILE A 130 -10.32 7.93 8.37
N LEU A 131 -9.06 7.51 8.52
CA LEU A 131 -8.05 8.27 9.24
C LEU A 131 -7.62 9.57 8.55
N LEU A 132 -7.84 9.67 7.25
CA LEU A 132 -7.55 10.86 6.46
C LEU A 132 -8.32 12.11 6.97
N TYR A 133 -9.53 11.90 7.48
CA TYR A 133 -10.41 12.97 7.99
C TYR A 133 -10.41 13.07 9.51
N LYS A 134 -9.62 12.24 10.22
CA LYS A 134 -9.49 12.23 11.69
C LYS A 134 -10.85 12.25 12.41
N PRO A 135 -11.76 11.33 12.14
CA PRO A 135 -13.08 11.35 12.72
C PRO A 135 -13.08 10.92 14.18
N ASP A 136 -14.05 11.43 14.96
CA ASP A 136 -14.37 10.93 16.28
C ASP A 136 -15.13 9.60 16.19
N PHE A 137 -16.06 9.51 15.22
CA PHE A 137 -16.96 8.37 15.05
C PHE A 137 -17.02 7.87 13.63
N VAL A 138 -17.21 6.54 13.50
CA VAL A 138 -17.48 5.89 12.20
C VAL A 138 -18.86 5.21 12.30
N PRO A 139 -19.89 5.71 11.57
CA PRO A 139 -21.21 5.11 11.59
C PRO A 139 -21.23 3.84 10.75
N VAL A 140 -21.36 2.69 11.40
CA VAL A 140 -21.31 1.38 10.74
C VAL A 140 -22.34 0.39 11.30
N GLY A 141 -22.70 -0.59 10.48
CA GLY A 141 -23.38 -1.79 10.94
C GLY A 141 -22.43 -2.73 11.69
N ALA A 142 -22.98 -3.66 12.45
CA ALA A 142 -22.23 -4.60 13.27
C ALA A 142 -21.20 -5.45 12.49
N ASP A 143 -21.46 -5.72 11.22
CA ASP A 143 -20.56 -6.46 10.31
C ASP A 143 -19.30 -5.69 9.92
N GLN A 144 -19.27 -4.37 10.12
CA GLN A 144 -18.14 -3.50 9.81
C GLN A 144 -17.29 -3.13 11.03
N VAL A 145 -17.66 -3.56 12.23
CA VAL A 145 -16.91 -3.25 13.46
C VAL A 145 -15.46 -3.70 13.36
N ALA A 146 -15.21 -4.90 12.81
CA ALA A 146 -13.86 -5.43 12.64
C ALA A 146 -12.95 -4.54 11.75
N HIS A 147 -13.52 -3.82 10.80
CA HIS A 147 -12.77 -2.87 9.96
C HIS A 147 -12.40 -1.60 10.74
N VAL A 148 -13.28 -1.13 11.62
CA VAL A 148 -12.98 0.02 12.48
C VAL A 148 -11.90 -0.37 13.51
N GLU A 149 -11.95 -1.58 14.06
CA GLU A 149 -10.90 -2.08 14.96
C GLU A 149 -9.54 -2.20 14.23
N LEU A 150 -9.53 -2.70 12.99
CA LEU A 150 -8.30 -2.68 12.17
C LEU A 150 -7.79 -1.24 11.98
N THR A 151 -8.69 -0.29 11.74
CA THR A 151 -8.34 1.13 11.59
C THR A 151 -7.69 1.69 12.86
N ARG A 152 -8.21 1.35 14.03
CA ARG A 152 -7.63 1.71 15.35
C ARG A 152 -6.23 1.12 15.53
N GLU A 153 -6.05 -0.17 15.17
CA GLU A 153 -4.73 -0.82 15.21
C GLU A 153 -3.71 -0.15 14.27
N VAL A 154 -4.15 0.21 13.05
CA VAL A 154 -3.31 0.94 12.09
C VAL A 154 -2.92 2.32 12.66
N ALA A 155 -3.86 3.06 13.26
CA ALA A 155 -3.60 4.35 13.89
C ALA A 155 -2.61 4.21 15.06
N ARG A 156 -2.79 3.23 15.96
CA ARG A 156 -1.87 2.94 17.08
C ARG A 156 -0.46 2.66 16.57
N ARG A 157 -0.34 1.81 15.55
CA ARG A 157 0.95 1.45 14.99
C ARG A 157 1.62 2.64 14.33
N PHE A 158 0.88 3.44 13.55
CA PHE A 158 1.39 4.70 12.97
C PHE A 158 1.89 5.65 14.06
N ASN A 159 1.07 5.90 15.08
CA ASN A 159 1.43 6.76 16.20
C ASN A 159 2.64 6.23 16.98
N SER A 160 2.71 4.91 17.18
CA SER A 160 3.87 4.28 17.82
C SER A 160 5.17 4.49 17.04
N LEU A 161 5.11 4.51 15.71
CA LEU A 161 6.29 4.71 14.86
C LEU A 161 6.68 6.19 14.72
N TYR A 162 5.71 7.08 14.57
CA TYR A 162 5.95 8.44 14.05
C TYR A 162 5.52 9.57 14.98
N SER A 163 4.66 9.33 15.99
CA SER A 163 4.29 10.40 16.91
C SER A 163 5.43 10.74 17.89
N PRO A 164 5.49 11.97 18.41
CA PRO A 164 6.47 12.38 19.39
C PRO A 164 6.52 11.43 20.59
N LYS A 165 7.72 11.19 21.11
CA LYS A 165 7.95 10.35 22.28
C LYS A 165 8.17 11.20 23.51
N ARG A 166 7.69 10.72 24.67
CA ARG A 166 8.02 11.27 25.98
C ARG A 166 8.75 10.25 26.84
N ILE A 167 9.56 10.70 27.76
CA ILE A 167 10.22 9.82 28.75
C ILE A 167 9.17 9.32 29.73
N VAL A 168 9.17 8.00 29.96
CA VAL A 168 8.26 7.39 30.95
C VAL A 168 8.64 7.90 32.34
N PRO A 169 7.69 8.48 33.11
CA PRO A 169 7.97 8.95 34.47
C PRO A 169 8.55 7.84 35.35
N GLY A 170 9.67 8.11 36.01
CA GLY A 170 10.37 7.14 36.87
C GLY A 170 11.33 6.19 36.16
N SER A 171 11.39 6.20 34.81
CA SER A 171 12.35 5.38 34.05
C SER A 171 13.70 6.05 33.82
N ALA A 172 13.88 7.30 34.28
CA ALA A 172 15.12 8.06 34.11
C ALA A 172 16.24 7.40 34.95
N LEU A 173 17.06 6.60 34.30
CA LEU A 173 18.36 6.17 34.78
C LEU A 173 19.35 7.31 34.58
N LYS A 174 20.54 7.22 35.23
CA LYS A 174 21.58 8.25 35.21
C LYS A 174 22.03 8.70 33.81
N ASP A 175 21.72 7.94 32.79
CA ASP A 175 21.98 8.24 31.37
C ASP A 175 20.67 8.41 30.60
N ALA A 176 20.48 9.56 29.96
CA ALA A 176 19.31 9.87 29.12
C ALA A 176 19.14 8.84 27.95
N ALA A 177 20.22 8.21 27.49
CA ALA A 177 20.20 7.19 26.45
C ALA A 177 19.55 5.85 26.89
N GLN A 178 19.37 5.63 28.21
CA GLN A 178 18.75 4.43 28.77
C GLN A 178 17.33 4.68 29.26
N ALA A 179 16.81 5.90 29.13
CA ALA A 179 15.46 6.23 29.53
C ALA A 179 14.44 5.53 28.60
N GLN A 180 13.45 4.87 29.22
CA GLN A 180 12.34 4.30 28.45
C GLN A 180 11.47 5.44 27.91
N THR A 181 11.09 5.34 26.64
CA THR A 181 10.21 6.31 25.96
C THR A 181 8.92 5.64 25.53
N GLU A 182 7.83 6.37 25.64
CA GLU A 182 6.51 5.97 25.12
C GLU A 182 5.96 7.04 24.18
N THR A 183 4.95 6.68 23.38
CA THR A 183 4.26 7.66 22.53
C THR A 183 3.53 8.67 23.43
N ASP A 184 3.69 9.96 23.15
CA ASP A 184 3.01 11.03 23.88
C ASP A 184 1.51 11.03 23.53
N PRO A 185 0.61 10.68 24.46
CA PRO A 185 -0.82 10.57 24.19
C PRO A 185 -1.47 11.90 23.83
N ASP A 186 -0.87 13.04 24.24
CA ASP A 186 -1.38 14.36 23.96
C ASP A 186 -0.97 14.88 22.57
N LYS A 187 -0.11 14.12 21.86
CA LYS A 187 0.46 14.49 20.57
C LYS A 187 0.28 13.39 19.51
N LEU A 188 -0.81 12.64 19.59
CA LEU A 188 -1.13 11.64 18.59
C LEU A 188 -1.41 12.29 17.24
N LEU A 189 -0.83 11.74 16.18
CA LEU A 189 -1.01 12.24 14.82
C LEU A 189 -2.35 11.78 14.21
N LEU A 190 -2.73 10.54 14.47
CA LEU A 190 -3.96 9.95 13.99
C LEU A 190 -4.83 9.54 15.19
N PRO A 191 -6.14 9.86 15.20
CA PRO A 191 -7.05 9.44 16.26
C PRO A 191 -7.37 7.95 16.16
N GLU A 192 -7.91 7.42 17.25
CA GLU A 192 -8.54 6.12 17.27
C GLU A 192 -10.06 6.32 17.27
N PRO A 193 -10.71 6.25 16.11
CA PRO A 193 -12.13 6.55 16.02
C PRO A 193 -12.99 5.52 16.75
N ASP A 194 -14.09 5.97 17.34
CA ASP A 194 -15.08 5.09 17.95
C ASP A 194 -16.11 4.61 16.94
N VAL A 195 -16.64 3.42 17.20
CA VAL A 195 -17.76 2.87 16.42
C VAL A 195 -19.07 3.53 16.83
N LEU A 196 -19.75 4.16 15.89
CA LEU A 196 -21.13 4.58 16.06
C LEU A 196 -22.05 3.50 15.44
N LEU A 197 -22.54 2.58 16.31
CA LEU A 197 -23.44 1.54 15.83
C LEU A 197 -24.77 2.18 15.38
N THR A 198 -25.05 2.05 14.09
CA THR A 198 -26.32 2.47 13.53
C THR A 198 -27.30 1.31 13.52
N PRO A 199 -28.58 1.52 13.90
CA PRO A 199 -29.62 0.52 13.71
C PRO A 199 -29.66 0.14 12.22
N SER A 200 -29.12 -1.02 11.89
CA SER A 200 -29.09 -1.53 10.52
C SER A 200 -29.92 -2.81 10.48
N PRO A 201 -31.22 -2.70 10.23
CA PRO A 201 -32.05 -3.89 10.14
C PRO A 201 -31.57 -4.75 8.97
N LYS A 202 -31.33 -6.03 9.23
CA LYS A 202 -31.06 -6.98 8.15
C LYS A 202 -32.35 -7.23 7.39
N LEU A 203 -32.56 -6.46 6.32
CA LEU A 203 -33.76 -6.61 5.51
C LEU A 203 -33.72 -7.91 4.71
N PRO A 204 -34.79 -8.74 4.79
CA PRO A 204 -34.94 -9.90 3.93
C PRO A 204 -35.25 -9.48 2.49
N GLY A 205 -34.74 -10.21 1.53
CA GLY A 205 -35.16 -10.17 0.13
C GLY A 205 -36.44 -10.95 -0.09
N ILE A 206 -36.91 -10.97 -1.33
CA ILE A 206 -38.17 -11.65 -1.71
C ILE A 206 -38.15 -13.17 -1.43
N ASP A 207 -36.97 -13.77 -1.35
CA ASP A 207 -36.72 -15.18 -1.04
C ASP A 207 -36.49 -15.45 0.45
N GLY A 208 -36.59 -14.43 1.32
CA GLY A 208 -36.38 -14.52 2.76
C GLY A 208 -34.92 -14.46 3.22
N ARG A 209 -33.93 -14.63 2.31
CA ARG A 209 -32.51 -14.41 2.61
C ARG A 209 -32.21 -12.92 2.73
N LYS A 210 -31.02 -12.57 3.24
CA LYS A 210 -30.57 -11.16 3.27
C LYS A 210 -30.70 -10.54 1.86
N MET A 211 -31.31 -9.35 1.78
CA MET A 211 -31.48 -8.63 0.53
C MET A 211 -30.14 -8.30 -0.11
N SER A 212 -29.93 -8.73 -1.35
CA SER A 212 -28.66 -8.57 -2.09
C SER A 212 -28.91 -8.51 -3.58
N LYS A 213 -28.13 -7.71 -4.28
CA LYS A 213 -28.11 -7.66 -5.75
C LYS A 213 -27.74 -9.01 -6.38
N SER A 214 -26.73 -9.66 -5.78
CA SER A 214 -26.20 -10.95 -6.28
C SER A 214 -27.23 -12.08 -6.22
N TYR A 215 -28.19 -12.01 -5.31
CA TYR A 215 -29.26 -13.02 -5.23
C TYR A 215 -30.48 -12.70 -6.09
N GLY A 216 -30.51 -11.55 -6.75
CA GLY A 216 -31.67 -11.12 -7.53
C GLY A 216 -32.96 -10.90 -6.70
N ASN A 217 -32.84 -10.82 -5.38
CA ASN A 217 -33.94 -10.83 -4.42
C ASN A 217 -34.27 -9.42 -3.89
N ALA A 218 -33.73 -8.36 -4.50
CA ALA A 218 -33.78 -7.01 -3.96
C ALA A 218 -34.96 -6.19 -4.50
N ILE A 219 -35.51 -5.30 -3.63
CA ILE A 219 -36.40 -4.20 -4.00
C ILE A 219 -35.52 -2.94 -4.09
N TYR A 220 -35.51 -2.30 -5.26
CA TYR A 220 -34.67 -1.13 -5.52
C TYR A 220 -35.40 0.19 -5.23
N LEU A 221 -34.66 1.24 -4.88
CA LEU A 221 -35.23 2.59 -4.64
C LEU A 221 -35.93 3.14 -5.89
N THR A 222 -35.52 2.68 -7.06
CA THR A 222 -36.05 3.13 -8.37
C THR A 222 -37.15 2.21 -8.93
N ASP A 223 -37.55 1.17 -8.19
CA ASP A 223 -38.61 0.26 -8.67
C ASP A 223 -39.94 0.97 -8.70
N PRO A 224 -40.69 0.96 -9.84
CA PRO A 224 -42.04 1.51 -9.91
C PRO A 224 -42.99 0.70 -9.03
N ILE A 225 -44.15 1.30 -8.73
CA ILE A 225 -45.11 0.69 -7.81
C ILE A 225 -45.52 -0.72 -8.21
N GLU A 226 -45.72 -0.96 -9.49
CA GLU A 226 -46.14 -2.29 -10.01
C GLU A 226 -45.07 -3.35 -9.74
N THR A 227 -43.80 -2.94 -9.81
CA THR A 227 -42.68 -3.84 -9.51
C THR A 227 -42.54 -4.09 -8.01
N VAL A 228 -42.69 -3.05 -7.18
CA VAL A 228 -42.71 -3.21 -5.71
C VAL A 228 -43.84 -4.16 -5.30
N MET A 229 -45.06 -3.92 -5.76
CA MET A 229 -46.22 -4.75 -5.45
C MET A 229 -46.06 -6.19 -5.90
N ARG A 230 -45.57 -6.40 -7.12
CA ARG A 230 -45.28 -7.75 -7.62
C ARG A 230 -44.24 -8.47 -6.75
N LYS A 231 -43.14 -7.79 -6.39
CA LYS A 231 -42.07 -8.34 -5.57
C LYS A 231 -42.53 -8.68 -4.16
N THR A 232 -43.29 -7.81 -3.51
CA THR A 232 -43.84 -8.08 -2.18
C THR A 232 -44.87 -9.19 -2.22
N HIS A 233 -45.73 -9.23 -3.25
CA HIS A 233 -46.68 -10.32 -3.43
C HIS A 233 -46.00 -11.69 -3.59
N SER A 234 -44.90 -11.77 -4.35
CA SER A 234 -44.14 -13.00 -4.56
C SER A 234 -43.25 -13.38 -3.37
N MET A 235 -43.12 -12.53 -2.37
CA MET A 235 -42.24 -12.76 -1.24
C MET A 235 -42.63 -13.99 -0.44
N THR A 236 -41.64 -14.78 -0.03
CA THR A 236 -41.88 -15.93 0.86
C THR A 236 -42.35 -15.49 2.24
N ASN A 237 -43.22 -16.28 2.85
CA ASN A 237 -43.55 -16.17 4.28
C ASN A 237 -42.68 -17.11 5.15
N GLY A 238 -41.68 -17.75 4.57
CA GLY A 238 -40.78 -18.67 5.26
C GLY A 238 -41.49 -19.98 5.68
N GLY A 239 -42.60 -20.35 5.03
CA GLY A 239 -43.37 -21.57 5.39
C GLY A 239 -44.14 -21.46 6.71
N GLN A 240 -44.21 -20.28 7.31
CA GLN A 240 -44.80 -20.07 8.66
C GLN A 240 -46.31 -20.23 8.72
N ARG A 241 -46.98 -20.31 7.57
CA ARG A 241 -48.43 -20.39 7.47
C ARG A 241 -48.80 -21.29 6.31
N PRO A 242 -48.95 -22.59 6.54
CA PRO A 242 -49.25 -23.59 5.49
C PRO A 242 -50.57 -23.31 4.77
N THR A 243 -51.60 -22.96 5.53
CA THR A 243 -52.88 -22.54 4.96
C THR A 243 -53.28 -21.14 5.44
N GLN A 244 -54.23 -20.51 4.77
CA GLN A 244 -54.68 -19.16 5.18
C GLN A 244 -55.49 -19.17 6.51
N ALA A 245 -56.00 -20.33 6.91
CA ALA A 245 -56.74 -20.48 8.15
C ALA A 245 -55.81 -20.72 9.35
N ASP A 246 -54.54 -21.03 9.12
CA ASP A 246 -53.58 -21.29 10.23
C ASP A 246 -53.06 -19.97 10.81
N PRO A 247 -52.89 -19.89 12.13
CA PRO A 247 -52.15 -18.80 12.76
C PRO A 247 -50.72 -18.72 12.23
N GLY A 248 -50.22 -17.50 11.97
CA GLY A 248 -48.83 -17.26 11.56
C GLY A 248 -47.99 -16.76 12.71
N ASN A 249 -46.68 -16.73 12.49
CA ASN A 249 -45.73 -16.10 13.40
C ASN A 249 -45.04 -14.89 12.70
N PRO A 250 -45.47 -13.64 12.97
CA PRO A 250 -44.92 -12.47 12.33
C PRO A 250 -43.49 -12.14 12.78
N GLU A 251 -42.99 -12.73 13.89
CA GLU A 251 -41.65 -12.45 14.43
C GLU A 251 -40.53 -13.07 13.58
N ILE A 252 -40.81 -14.16 12.92
CA ILE A 252 -39.86 -14.90 12.08
C ILE A 252 -40.26 -14.90 10.61
N CYS A 253 -41.33 -14.17 10.27
CA CYS A 253 -41.79 -14.02 8.89
C CYS A 253 -41.01 -12.89 8.19
N PRO A 254 -40.38 -13.16 7.02
CA PRO A 254 -39.68 -12.13 6.28
C PRO A 254 -40.55 -10.91 5.90
N VAL A 255 -41.84 -11.12 5.65
CA VAL A 255 -42.79 -10.02 5.41
C VAL A 255 -43.03 -9.21 6.69
N GLY A 256 -43.10 -9.86 7.84
CA GLY A 256 -43.19 -9.22 9.16
C GLY A 256 -41.99 -8.33 9.47
N ASP A 257 -40.78 -8.75 9.07
CA ASP A 257 -39.58 -7.92 9.22
C ASP A 257 -39.67 -6.62 8.40
N LEU A 258 -40.25 -6.68 7.19
CA LEU A 258 -40.46 -5.48 6.38
C LEU A 258 -41.56 -4.56 6.96
N HIS A 259 -42.64 -5.12 7.52
CA HIS A 259 -43.66 -4.33 8.21
C HIS A 259 -43.08 -3.55 9.38
N ARG A 260 -42.28 -4.20 10.21
CA ARG A 260 -41.57 -3.59 11.36
C ARG A 260 -40.74 -2.37 11.00
N VAL A 261 -40.21 -2.33 9.76
CA VAL A 261 -39.33 -1.26 9.28
C VAL A 261 -40.11 -0.18 8.50
N PHE A 262 -41.07 -0.55 7.68
CA PHE A 262 -41.70 0.38 6.71
C PHE A 262 -43.13 0.77 7.08
N SER A 263 -43.85 -0.03 7.86
CA SER A 263 -45.21 0.30 8.22
C SER A 263 -45.26 1.24 9.42
N LYS A 264 -46.32 2.02 9.50
CA LYS A 264 -46.61 2.80 10.69
C LYS A 264 -46.83 1.84 11.88
N PRO A 265 -46.53 2.25 13.12
CA PRO A 265 -46.66 1.39 14.29
C PRO A 265 -48.05 0.76 14.48
N ASP A 266 -49.11 1.50 14.22
CA ASP A 266 -50.49 1.04 14.27
C ASP A 266 -50.79 -0.03 13.22
N VAL A 267 -50.30 0.14 12.00
CA VAL A 267 -50.42 -0.83 10.91
C VAL A 267 -49.61 -2.09 11.21
N ASP A 268 -48.37 -1.96 11.70
CA ASP A 268 -47.55 -3.12 12.07
C ASP A 268 -48.23 -3.95 13.16
N GLU A 269 -48.78 -3.31 14.19
CA GLU A 269 -49.45 -4.01 15.29
C GLU A 269 -50.76 -4.70 14.80
N GLU A 270 -51.58 -4.05 13.96
CA GLU A 270 -52.75 -4.66 13.33
C GLU A 270 -52.36 -5.93 12.54
N ILE A 271 -51.31 -5.84 11.72
CA ILE A 271 -50.79 -6.98 10.94
C ILE A 271 -50.30 -8.11 11.85
N ARG A 272 -49.60 -7.79 12.92
CA ARG A 272 -49.09 -8.80 13.89
C ARG A 272 -50.23 -9.55 14.58
N ILE A 273 -51.23 -8.80 15.06
CA ILE A 273 -52.43 -9.42 15.68
C ILE A 273 -53.18 -10.25 14.66
N GLY A 274 -53.50 -9.68 13.47
CA GLY A 274 -54.23 -10.36 12.42
C GLY A 274 -53.52 -11.62 11.89
N CYS A 275 -52.17 -11.61 11.81
CA CYS A 275 -51.39 -12.79 11.46
C CYS A 275 -51.48 -13.90 12.50
N ARG A 276 -51.36 -13.59 13.81
CA ARG A 276 -51.42 -14.55 14.91
C ARG A 276 -52.82 -15.14 15.10
N THR A 277 -53.87 -14.38 14.80
CA THR A 277 -55.23 -14.80 14.92
C THR A 277 -55.86 -15.36 13.64
N ALA A 278 -55.06 -15.41 12.56
CA ALA A 278 -55.50 -15.80 11.22
C ALA A 278 -56.61 -14.92 10.62
N THR A 279 -56.83 -13.71 11.15
CA THR A 279 -57.87 -12.77 10.69
C THR A 279 -57.42 -11.95 9.48
N ILE A 280 -56.11 -11.87 9.20
CA ILE A 280 -55.58 -11.23 7.97
C ILE A 280 -55.00 -12.29 7.03
N ARG A 281 -55.21 -12.15 5.75
CA ARG A 281 -54.64 -13.05 4.70
C ARG A 281 -53.20 -12.62 4.36
N CYS A 282 -52.36 -13.59 3.94
CA CYS A 282 -50.97 -13.27 3.56
C CYS A 282 -50.87 -12.35 2.35
N ASP A 283 -51.78 -12.47 1.37
CA ASP A 283 -51.82 -11.59 0.21
C ASP A 283 -52.17 -10.14 0.59
N GLU A 284 -53.12 -9.93 1.51
CA GLU A 284 -53.43 -8.62 2.08
C GLU A 284 -52.25 -8.04 2.88
N CYS A 285 -51.60 -8.82 3.75
CA CYS A 285 -50.40 -8.43 4.48
C CYS A 285 -49.30 -7.97 3.52
N LYS A 286 -49.01 -8.76 2.48
CA LYS A 286 -48.00 -8.43 1.44
C LYS A 286 -48.38 -7.20 0.62
N PHE A 287 -49.68 -6.97 0.34
CA PHE A 287 -50.18 -5.76 -0.31
C PHE A 287 -49.91 -4.54 0.58
N ARG A 288 -50.24 -4.60 1.86
CA ARG A 288 -50.05 -3.50 2.80
C ARG A 288 -48.58 -3.13 2.98
N VAL A 289 -47.67 -4.12 3.09
CA VAL A 289 -46.23 -3.83 3.18
C VAL A 289 -45.71 -3.21 1.89
N GLY A 290 -46.16 -3.69 0.73
CA GLY A 290 -45.83 -3.09 -0.57
C GLY A 290 -46.23 -1.61 -0.66
N THR A 291 -47.43 -1.27 -0.16
CA THR A 291 -47.92 0.11 -0.07
C THR A 291 -47.01 0.94 0.86
N SER A 292 -46.72 0.47 2.06
CA SER A 292 -45.86 1.17 3.04
C SER A 292 -44.45 1.41 2.49
N ILE A 293 -43.86 0.41 1.82
CA ILE A 293 -42.58 0.55 1.12
C ILE A 293 -42.68 1.64 0.06
N PHE A 294 -43.70 1.61 -0.79
CA PHE A 294 -43.85 2.56 -1.87
C PHE A 294 -44.07 3.99 -1.36
N GLU A 295 -44.87 4.16 -0.30
CA GLU A 295 -45.03 5.47 0.37
C GLU A 295 -43.69 6.04 0.84
N THR A 296 -42.79 5.20 1.32
CA THR A 296 -41.41 5.60 1.68
C THR A 296 -40.59 5.98 0.44
N LEU A 297 -40.77 5.28 -0.69
CA LEU A 297 -40.01 5.50 -1.92
C LEU A 297 -40.49 6.73 -2.74
N VAL A 298 -41.79 7.06 -2.70
CA VAL A 298 -42.39 8.17 -3.50
C VAL A 298 -41.60 9.47 -3.37
N PRO A 299 -41.33 10.01 -2.16
CA PRO A 299 -40.62 11.28 -2.05
C PRO A 299 -39.19 11.22 -2.58
N ILE A 300 -38.52 10.05 -2.46
CA ILE A 300 -37.18 9.82 -3.01
C ILE A 300 -37.27 9.83 -4.55
N GLN A 301 -38.21 9.11 -5.12
CA GLN A 301 -38.38 9.00 -6.57
C GLN A 301 -38.78 10.31 -7.24
N VAL A 302 -39.56 11.13 -6.57
CA VAL A 302 -39.93 12.49 -7.07
C VAL A 302 -38.66 13.34 -7.13
N ARG A 303 -37.92 13.46 -6.01
CA ARG A 303 -36.67 14.23 -6.00
C ARG A 303 -35.65 13.69 -6.98
N ARG A 304 -35.55 12.36 -7.12
CA ARG A 304 -34.63 11.73 -8.06
C ARG A 304 -34.94 12.14 -9.51
N ARG A 305 -36.21 12.20 -9.92
CA ARG A 305 -36.60 12.65 -11.25
C ARG A 305 -36.23 14.12 -11.47
N GLU A 306 -36.53 14.99 -10.52
CA GLU A 306 -36.20 16.42 -10.61
C GLU A 306 -34.71 16.69 -10.73
N LEU A 307 -33.89 15.88 -10.04
CA LEU A 307 -32.43 15.97 -10.09
C LEU A 307 -31.84 15.34 -11.35
N ALA A 308 -32.44 14.26 -11.88
CA ALA A 308 -31.99 13.60 -13.09
C ALA A 308 -32.04 14.51 -14.33
N ASP A 309 -32.94 15.47 -14.35
CA ASP A 309 -33.03 16.48 -15.40
C ASP A 309 -31.93 17.55 -15.34
N LYS A 310 -31.11 17.53 -14.29
CA LYS A 310 -30.04 18.52 -14.02
C LYS A 310 -28.71 17.83 -13.66
N PRO A 311 -28.13 17.03 -14.55
CA PRO A 311 -26.92 16.24 -14.25
C PRO A 311 -25.72 17.11 -13.88
N GLU A 312 -25.61 18.32 -14.42
CA GLU A 312 -24.57 19.28 -14.09
C GLU A 312 -24.59 19.71 -12.62
N VAL A 313 -25.78 19.83 -12.00
CA VAL A 313 -25.92 20.17 -10.57
C VAL A 313 -25.32 19.04 -9.71
N ILE A 314 -25.57 17.80 -10.09
CA ILE A 314 -25.03 16.63 -9.36
C ILE A 314 -23.50 16.61 -9.43
N TRP A 315 -22.94 16.81 -10.62
CA TRP A 315 -21.48 16.87 -10.79
C TRP A 315 -20.87 18.04 -10.03
N GLN A 316 -21.53 19.21 -10.04
CA GLN A 316 -21.07 20.37 -9.27
C GLN A 316 -21.06 20.10 -7.76
N VAL A 317 -22.05 19.37 -7.24
CA VAL A 317 -22.07 18.95 -5.82
C VAL A 317 -20.89 18.04 -5.50
N LEU A 318 -20.62 17.05 -6.35
CA LEU A 318 -19.51 16.12 -6.17
C LEU A 318 -18.15 16.82 -6.27
N GLU A 319 -17.99 17.75 -7.21
CA GLU A 319 -16.75 18.53 -7.39
C GLU A 319 -16.48 19.42 -6.18
N ASN A 320 -17.47 20.20 -5.75
CA ASN A 320 -17.36 21.05 -4.57
C ASN A 320 -17.09 20.24 -3.29
N GLY A 321 -17.73 19.07 -3.17
CA GLY A 321 -17.49 18.15 -2.06
C GLY A 321 -16.09 17.58 -2.09
N SER A 322 -15.60 17.18 -3.27
CA SER A 322 -14.23 16.68 -3.46
C SER A 322 -13.19 17.75 -3.14
N GLU A 323 -13.43 19.00 -3.49
CA GLU A 323 -12.53 20.10 -3.14
C GLU A 323 -12.47 20.33 -1.62
N ARG A 324 -13.63 20.33 -0.94
CA ARG A 324 -13.68 20.44 0.53
C ARG A 324 -12.96 19.27 1.21
N ALA A 325 -13.24 18.04 0.76
CA ALA A 325 -12.60 16.83 1.27
C ALA A 325 -11.08 16.86 1.06
N ARG A 326 -10.61 17.31 -0.12
CA ARG A 326 -9.19 17.44 -0.44
C ARG A 326 -8.49 18.45 0.46
N LYS A 327 -9.12 19.57 0.80
CA LYS A 327 -8.57 20.56 1.73
C LYS A 327 -8.33 19.96 3.12
N THR A 328 -9.31 19.23 3.65
CA THR A 328 -9.16 18.53 4.94
C THR A 328 -8.10 17.44 4.88
N ALA A 329 -8.14 16.61 3.82
CA ALA A 329 -7.18 15.56 3.58
C ALA A 329 -5.74 16.07 3.52
N GLU A 330 -5.51 17.22 2.88
CA GLU A 330 -4.17 17.80 2.74
C GLU A 330 -3.60 18.28 4.07
N ILE A 331 -4.45 18.75 5.00
CA ILE A 331 -4.01 19.10 6.37
C ILE A 331 -3.44 17.86 7.06
N THR A 332 -4.13 16.73 6.98
CA THR A 332 -3.65 15.47 7.56
C THR A 332 -2.39 14.98 6.84
N MET A 333 -2.39 14.98 5.51
CA MET A 333 -1.23 14.52 4.73
C MET A 333 0.02 15.38 4.91
N LYS A 334 -0.13 16.68 5.13
CA LYS A 334 1.00 17.55 5.47
C LYS A 334 1.70 17.08 6.75
N GLN A 335 0.93 16.71 7.78
CA GLN A 335 1.48 16.17 9.03
C GLN A 335 2.11 14.79 8.81
N VAL A 336 1.42 13.90 8.10
CA VAL A 336 1.91 12.55 7.77
C VAL A 336 3.22 12.63 7.01
N ARG A 337 3.30 13.42 5.93
CA ARG A 337 4.53 13.58 5.13
C ARG A 337 5.68 14.18 5.95
N ALA A 338 5.39 15.10 6.88
CA ALA A 338 6.42 15.70 7.73
C ALA A 338 7.11 14.63 8.61
N VAL A 339 6.33 13.75 9.24
CA VAL A 339 6.89 12.74 10.17
C VAL A 339 7.46 11.52 9.46
N THR A 340 7.04 11.24 8.22
CA THR A 340 7.57 10.13 7.40
C THR A 340 8.77 10.56 6.53
N GLY A 341 9.21 11.81 6.63
CA GLY A 341 10.35 12.33 5.85
C GLY A 341 10.01 12.65 4.39
N LEU A 342 8.74 12.64 3.99
CA LEU A 342 8.28 12.95 2.63
C LEU A 342 7.90 14.44 2.45
N SER A 343 8.15 15.24 3.46
CA SER A 343 7.96 16.69 3.40
C SER A 343 8.93 17.33 2.41
N ARG A 344 8.48 18.38 1.73
CA ARG A 344 9.37 19.26 0.94
C ARG A 344 10.13 20.26 1.82
N ASP A 345 9.91 20.23 3.12
CA ASP A 345 10.64 21.04 4.08
C ASP A 345 12.07 20.50 4.23
N LEU A 346 13.04 21.34 3.91
CA LEU A 346 14.47 21.01 4.02
C LEU A 346 15.01 21.23 5.44
N SER A 347 14.18 21.65 6.39
CA SER A 347 14.59 21.82 7.79
C SER A 347 15.00 20.45 8.38
N GLY A 348 16.18 20.38 8.96
CA GLY A 348 16.74 19.14 9.50
C GLY A 348 17.55 18.29 8.51
N ILE A 349 17.59 18.66 7.22
CA ILE A 349 18.56 18.07 6.30
C ILE A 349 19.94 18.62 6.67
N ASN A 350 20.78 17.76 7.21
CA ASN A 350 22.19 18.07 7.35
C ASN A 350 22.86 17.92 5.98
N ILE A 351 22.89 19.02 5.23
CA ILE A 351 23.72 19.10 4.03
C ILE A 351 25.15 19.11 4.56
N GLN A 352 25.79 17.95 4.62
CA GLN A 352 27.22 17.94 4.81
C GLN A 352 27.80 18.78 3.65
N PRO A 353 28.48 19.90 3.95
CA PRO A 353 29.19 20.61 2.89
C PRO A 353 30.10 19.58 2.24
N ALA A 354 30.16 19.61 0.91
CA ALA A 354 31.23 18.90 0.20
C ALA A 354 32.54 19.13 0.98
N LEU A 355 33.35 18.08 1.11
CA LEU A 355 34.65 18.04 1.78
C LEU A 355 35.28 19.43 1.94
N PRO A 356 35.87 19.77 3.10
CA PRO A 356 36.52 21.06 3.31
C PRO A 356 37.35 21.45 2.09
N PRO A 357 37.47 22.72 1.74
CA PRO A 357 38.21 23.16 0.53
C PRO A 357 39.63 22.59 0.44
N GLU A 358 40.25 22.23 1.56
CA GLU A 358 41.56 21.59 1.64
C GLU A 358 41.50 20.13 1.20
N GLU A 359 40.49 19.32 1.63
CA GLU A 359 40.29 17.94 1.19
C GLU A 359 39.78 17.87 -0.26
N ALA A 360 38.90 18.80 -0.67
CA ALA A 360 38.49 18.93 -2.07
C ALA A 360 39.62 19.42 -2.98
N ALA A 361 40.57 20.21 -2.43
CA ALA A 361 41.76 20.62 -3.15
C ALA A 361 42.79 19.48 -3.27
N GLU A 362 42.85 18.60 -2.28
CA GLU A 362 43.68 17.40 -2.31
C GLU A 362 43.12 16.36 -3.29
N ASP A 363 41.81 16.13 -3.28
CA ASP A 363 41.11 15.30 -4.28
C ASP A 363 41.17 15.89 -5.70
N ALA A 364 41.08 17.21 -5.83
CA ALA A 364 41.26 17.88 -7.12
C ALA A 364 42.71 17.85 -7.59
N ARG A 365 43.71 17.85 -6.69
CA ARG A 365 45.11 17.59 -7.03
C ARG A 365 45.32 16.15 -7.49
N LEU A 366 44.72 15.16 -6.77
CA LEU A 366 44.70 13.75 -7.16
C LEU A 366 44.09 13.53 -8.56
N LEU A 367 43.06 14.31 -8.92
CA LEU A 367 42.43 14.28 -10.25
C LEU A 367 43.20 15.07 -11.32
N LYS A 368 43.86 16.17 -10.97
CA LYS A 368 44.71 16.96 -11.90
C LYS A 368 46.00 16.27 -12.28
N ASP A 369 46.55 15.44 -11.40
CA ASP A 369 47.86 14.81 -11.58
C ASP A 369 47.81 13.48 -12.37
N LYS A 370 46.64 13.14 -12.94
CA LYS A 370 46.48 11.89 -13.71
C LYS A 370 47.31 11.86 -15.01
N SER A 371 47.67 13.02 -15.56
CA SER A 371 48.50 13.10 -16.75
C SER A 371 49.95 12.58 -16.50
N ASP A 372 50.44 12.70 -15.27
CA ASP A 372 51.80 12.26 -14.90
C ASP A 372 51.91 10.77 -14.63
N TRP A 373 50.78 10.09 -14.44
CA TRP A 373 50.74 8.66 -14.12
C TRP A 373 51.28 7.77 -15.26
N ARG A 374 51.20 8.22 -16.51
CA ARG A 374 51.79 7.50 -17.65
C ARG A 374 53.33 7.48 -17.64
N ALA A 375 53.92 8.45 -16.97
CA ALA A 375 55.37 8.57 -16.84
C ALA A 375 55.92 7.85 -15.58
N LEU A 376 55.04 7.32 -14.73
CA LEU A 376 55.49 6.60 -13.52
C LEU A 376 56.01 5.21 -13.86
N GLU A 377 57.14 4.89 -13.28
CA GLU A 377 57.64 3.52 -13.23
C GLU A 377 56.61 2.54 -12.60
N PRO A 378 56.61 1.25 -12.96
CA PRO A 378 55.59 0.29 -12.53
C PRO A 378 55.33 0.22 -11.03
N ALA A 379 56.34 0.30 -10.20
CA ALA A 379 56.17 0.19 -8.74
C ALA A 379 55.53 1.45 -8.10
N PRO A 380 55.96 2.67 -8.40
CA PRO A 380 55.27 3.91 -7.99
C PRO A 380 53.83 3.96 -8.47
N LEU A 381 53.56 3.60 -9.73
CA LEU A 381 52.21 3.54 -10.25
C LEU A 381 51.30 2.56 -9.50
N ALA A 382 51.78 1.33 -9.26
CA ALA A 382 51.03 0.33 -8.53
C ALA A 382 50.71 0.78 -7.09
N ALA A 383 51.65 1.47 -6.43
CA ALA A 383 51.42 2.06 -5.12
C ALA A 383 50.29 3.15 -5.18
N ARG A 384 50.36 4.01 -6.16
CA ARG A 384 49.36 5.08 -6.35
C ARG A 384 47.98 4.55 -6.69
N LEU A 385 47.87 3.55 -7.54
CA LEU A 385 46.62 2.88 -7.85
C LEU A 385 45.97 2.23 -6.62
N ARG A 386 46.78 1.58 -5.75
CA ARG A 386 46.28 1.00 -4.49
C ARG A 386 45.76 2.07 -3.52
N GLU A 387 46.44 3.22 -3.45
CA GLU A 387 46.01 4.34 -2.61
C GLU A 387 44.67 4.91 -3.07
N VAL A 388 44.55 5.20 -4.36
CA VAL A 388 43.31 5.73 -4.97
C VAL A 388 42.17 4.71 -4.87
N TRP A 389 42.44 3.45 -5.16
CA TRP A 389 41.44 2.40 -5.03
C TRP A 389 40.92 2.30 -3.59
N ARG A 390 41.79 2.34 -2.60
CA ARG A 390 41.41 2.31 -1.20
C ARG A 390 40.61 3.53 -0.77
N ALA A 391 40.96 4.71 -1.21
CA ALA A 391 40.38 5.96 -0.77
C ALA A 391 39.09 6.32 -1.50
N GLN A 392 38.96 5.97 -2.78
CA GLN A 392 37.89 6.48 -3.66
C GLN A 392 36.99 5.40 -4.26
N ILE A 393 37.48 4.18 -4.42
CA ILE A 393 36.76 3.12 -5.13
C ILE A 393 36.24 2.06 -4.18
N LEU A 394 37.02 1.69 -3.13
CA LEU A 394 36.64 0.67 -2.18
C LEU A 394 35.55 1.19 -1.25
N SER A 395 34.41 0.48 -1.18
CA SER A 395 33.34 0.83 -0.25
C SER A 395 33.84 0.83 1.21
N PRO A 396 33.47 1.82 2.04
CA PRO A 396 33.83 1.88 3.47
C PRO A 396 33.40 0.65 4.29
N GLU A 397 32.41 -0.10 3.79
CA GLU A 397 31.90 -1.32 4.43
C GLU A 397 32.87 -2.51 4.27
N ILE A 398 33.75 -2.45 3.27
CA ILE A 398 34.72 -3.50 2.98
C ILE A 398 36.01 -3.26 3.80
N GLN A 399 36.15 -3.99 4.89
CA GLN A 399 37.33 -3.85 5.74
C GLN A 399 38.48 -4.74 5.27
N ILE A 400 39.49 -4.14 4.67
CA ILE A 400 40.71 -4.77 4.17
C ILE A 400 41.93 -3.96 4.64
N LYS A 401 42.96 -4.63 5.09
CA LYS A 401 44.19 -3.98 5.63
C LYS A 401 45.43 -4.46 4.89
N PRO A 402 46.35 -3.54 4.53
CA PRO A 402 47.62 -3.91 3.95
C PRO A 402 48.47 -4.66 4.98
N GLU A 403 49.04 -5.80 4.57
CA GLU A 403 50.04 -6.56 5.33
C GLU A 403 51.45 -6.32 4.77
N SER A 404 51.55 -6.14 3.45
CA SER A 404 52.75 -5.70 2.73
C SER A 404 52.33 -4.98 1.45
N ASP A 405 53.27 -4.49 0.63
CA ASP A 405 52.97 -3.69 -0.56
C ASP A 405 51.92 -4.27 -1.50
N ASP A 406 51.91 -5.60 -1.65
CA ASP A 406 51.05 -6.35 -2.56
C ASP A 406 50.08 -7.35 -1.87
N LEU A 407 50.26 -7.61 -0.56
CA LEU A 407 49.44 -8.55 0.22
C LEU A 407 48.57 -7.78 1.21
N TRP A 408 47.27 -8.02 1.12
CA TRP A 408 46.25 -7.44 1.98
C TRP A 408 45.45 -8.54 2.68
N LEU A 409 44.91 -8.25 3.84
CA LEU A 409 44.07 -9.16 4.61
C LEU A 409 42.67 -8.58 4.75
N ALA A 410 41.65 -9.33 4.30
CA ALA A 410 40.28 -9.04 4.62
C ALA A 410 39.96 -9.43 6.08
N LEU A 411 38.92 -8.86 6.66
CA LEU A 411 38.46 -9.09 8.05
C LEU A 411 38.22 -10.58 8.37
N ASN A 412 37.79 -11.35 7.36
CA ASN A 412 37.56 -12.79 7.48
C ASN A 412 38.88 -13.64 7.37
N GLY A 413 40.05 -13.00 7.40
CA GLY A 413 41.37 -13.66 7.30
C GLY A 413 41.77 -14.08 5.90
N ARG A 414 41.01 -13.76 4.85
CA ARG A 414 41.37 -14.08 3.46
C ARG A 414 42.57 -13.26 3.00
N ARG A 415 43.48 -13.92 2.31
CA ARG A 415 44.67 -13.27 1.70
C ARG A 415 44.30 -12.73 0.31
N VAL A 416 44.50 -11.44 0.12
CA VAL A 416 44.14 -10.70 -1.09
C VAL A 416 45.41 -10.14 -1.72
N LEU A 417 45.65 -10.43 -3.00
CA LEU A 417 46.64 -9.72 -3.78
C LEU A 417 46.00 -8.45 -4.35
N VAL A 418 46.59 -7.28 -4.11
CA VAL A 418 46.17 -6.01 -4.74
C VAL A 418 47.30 -5.52 -5.64
N ALA A 419 47.20 -5.79 -6.92
CA ALA A 419 48.22 -5.43 -7.92
C ALA A 419 47.72 -4.32 -8.85
N GLY A 420 48.55 -3.36 -9.19
CA GLY A 420 48.27 -2.27 -10.11
C GLY A 420 49.21 -2.24 -11.30
N ALA A 421 48.72 -1.92 -12.47
CA ALA A 421 49.49 -1.77 -13.69
C ALA A 421 48.89 -0.70 -14.63
N SER A 422 49.74 -0.07 -15.48
CA SER A 422 49.29 0.71 -16.62
C SER A 422 49.14 -0.15 -17.87
N GLN A 423 48.33 0.31 -18.79
CA GLN A 423 48.20 -0.28 -20.11
C GLN A 423 49.51 -0.08 -20.89
N GLY A 424 49.95 -1.14 -21.56
CA GLY A 424 51.19 -1.11 -22.38
C GLY A 424 51.05 -0.15 -23.57
N GLU A 425 52.20 0.15 -24.24
CA GLU A 425 52.22 1.09 -25.39
C GLU A 425 51.31 0.64 -26.55
N ALA A 426 51.10 -0.66 -26.72
CA ALA A 426 50.19 -1.21 -27.73
C ALA A 426 48.70 -1.04 -27.39
N GLY A 427 48.37 -0.66 -26.14
CA GLY A 427 47.03 -0.33 -25.70
C GLY A 427 46.07 -1.50 -25.48
N ASP A 428 46.58 -2.75 -25.42
CA ASP A 428 45.76 -3.97 -25.38
C ASP A 428 45.95 -4.87 -24.13
N ALA A 429 46.95 -4.56 -23.29
CA ALA A 429 47.24 -5.38 -22.10
C ALA A 429 47.84 -4.62 -20.92
N TRP A 430 47.55 -5.11 -19.70
CA TRP A 430 48.19 -4.72 -18.45
C TRP A 430 49.05 -5.86 -17.93
N GLN A 431 50.31 -5.57 -17.60
CA GLN A 431 51.28 -6.55 -17.14
C GLN A 431 51.47 -6.46 -15.63
N PHE A 432 51.36 -7.58 -14.94
CA PHE A 432 51.47 -7.69 -13.50
C PHE A 432 52.57 -8.66 -13.10
N SER A 433 53.09 -8.45 -11.89
CA SER A 433 54.04 -9.34 -11.27
C SER A 433 53.72 -9.46 -9.77
N ALA A 434 53.69 -10.67 -9.22
CA ALA A 434 53.43 -10.89 -7.82
C ALA A 434 54.27 -12.01 -7.21
N LYS A 435 54.54 -11.95 -5.90
CA LYS A 435 55.25 -12.99 -5.17
C LYS A 435 54.54 -14.34 -5.28
N PRO A 436 55.26 -15.48 -5.36
CA PRO A 436 54.65 -16.79 -5.55
C PRO A 436 53.99 -17.33 -4.26
N LYS A 437 53.08 -16.56 -3.67
CA LYS A 437 52.27 -16.89 -2.50
C LYS A 437 50.92 -17.46 -2.94
N SER A 438 50.15 -17.98 -2.00
CA SER A 438 48.75 -18.36 -2.26
C SER A 438 47.83 -17.23 -1.85
N TYR A 439 47.00 -16.80 -2.77
CA TYR A 439 45.99 -15.76 -2.57
C TYR A 439 44.60 -16.37 -2.75
N GLU A 440 43.59 -15.84 -2.07
CA GLU A 440 42.21 -16.29 -2.16
C GLU A 440 41.39 -15.36 -3.06
N VAL A 441 41.84 -14.12 -3.20
CA VAL A 441 41.24 -13.12 -4.11
C VAL A 441 42.39 -12.36 -4.77
N LEU A 442 42.23 -12.07 -6.07
CA LEU A 442 43.09 -11.10 -6.78
C LEU A 442 42.28 -9.83 -7.02
N VAL A 443 42.81 -8.68 -6.63
CA VAL A 443 42.32 -7.37 -7.02
C VAL A 443 43.32 -6.78 -8.00
N LEU A 444 42.91 -6.62 -9.25
CA LEU A 444 43.74 -6.15 -10.35
C LEU A 444 43.29 -4.74 -10.73
N LEU A 445 44.14 -3.75 -10.47
CA LEU A 445 43.91 -2.34 -10.74
C LEU A 445 44.57 -1.95 -12.07
N CYS A 446 43.74 -1.86 -13.08
CA CYS A 446 44.16 -1.62 -14.47
C CYS A 446 43.98 -0.14 -14.83
N TRP A 447 45.06 0.62 -14.98
CA TRP A 447 45.04 2.00 -15.45
C TRP A 447 44.93 2.05 -16.98
N GLY A 448 43.77 2.46 -17.52
CA GLY A 448 43.50 2.44 -18.94
C GLY A 448 43.93 3.71 -19.68
N ALA A 449 43.97 3.63 -21.03
CA ALA A 449 44.20 4.76 -21.91
C ALA A 449 43.06 5.81 -21.83
N ASP A 450 41.86 5.41 -21.38
CA ASP A 450 40.71 6.25 -21.11
C ASP A 450 40.82 7.05 -19.80
N MET A 451 41.95 6.98 -19.11
CA MET A 451 42.24 7.62 -17.83
C MET A 451 41.33 7.15 -16.70
N ARG A 452 40.84 5.91 -16.79
CA ARG A 452 40.06 5.24 -15.72
C ARG A 452 40.82 4.08 -15.11
N VAL A 453 40.48 3.77 -13.87
CA VAL A 453 40.92 2.57 -13.20
C VAL A 453 39.85 1.50 -13.37
N HIS A 454 40.18 0.41 -14.06
CA HIS A 454 39.36 -0.79 -14.11
C HIS A 454 39.82 -1.72 -13.01
N ASP A 455 38.95 -2.10 -12.13
CA ASP A 455 39.27 -2.93 -10.96
C ASP A 455 38.52 -4.26 -11.00
N PHE A 456 39.28 -5.35 -11.14
CA PHE A 456 38.74 -6.69 -11.24
C PHE A 456 38.98 -7.42 -9.92
N VAL A 457 37.90 -7.96 -9.33
CA VAL A 457 37.93 -8.76 -8.09
C VAL A 457 37.74 -10.23 -8.43
N VAL A 458 38.86 -10.94 -8.66
CA VAL A 458 38.86 -12.29 -9.20
C VAL A 458 38.94 -13.31 -8.06
N PRO A 459 37.91 -14.15 -7.83
CA PRO A 459 37.93 -15.17 -6.78
C PRO A 459 38.83 -16.34 -7.15
N GLN A 460 39.43 -16.97 -6.14
CA GLN A 460 40.39 -18.07 -6.27
C GLN A 460 39.91 -19.18 -7.21
N LYS A 461 38.67 -19.55 -7.16
CA LYS A 461 38.07 -20.62 -7.97
C LYS A 461 38.29 -20.45 -9.49
N LEU A 462 38.43 -19.21 -9.96
CA LEU A 462 38.62 -18.92 -11.39
C LEU A 462 40.06 -19.12 -11.85
N TYR A 463 41.06 -18.88 -11.01
CA TYR A 463 42.46 -18.82 -11.42
C TYR A 463 43.38 -19.83 -10.72
N ILE A 464 42.90 -20.57 -9.70
CA ILE A 464 43.78 -21.38 -8.81
C ILE A 464 44.59 -22.43 -9.55
N ALA A 465 44.06 -23.07 -10.57
CA ALA A 465 44.76 -24.08 -11.35
C ALA A 465 45.94 -23.47 -12.12
N ALA A 466 45.70 -22.38 -12.86
CA ALA A 466 46.72 -21.67 -13.62
C ALA A 466 47.77 -21.04 -12.69
N TRP A 467 47.35 -20.45 -11.56
CA TRP A 467 48.25 -19.88 -10.56
C TRP A 467 49.16 -20.92 -9.93
N THR A 468 48.64 -22.09 -9.58
CA THR A 468 49.42 -23.18 -8.99
C THR A 468 50.49 -23.70 -9.95
N ALA A 469 50.15 -23.85 -11.22
CA ALA A 469 51.10 -24.24 -12.27
C ALA A 469 52.18 -23.17 -12.46
N ALA A 470 51.82 -21.90 -12.59
CA ALA A 470 52.74 -20.78 -12.74
C ALA A 470 53.67 -20.60 -11.53
N LYS A 471 53.13 -20.74 -10.32
CA LYS A 471 53.89 -20.69 -9.07
C LYS A 471 54.94 -21.82 -9.01
N LYS A 472 54.57 -23.03 -9.43
CA LYS A 472 55.52 -24.17 -9.49
C LYS A 472 56.66 -23.92 -10.50
N ALA A 473 56.31 -23.31 -11.65
CA ALA A 473 57.32 -22.99 -12.69
C ALA A 473 58.24 -21.83 -12.25
N ALA A 474 57.68 -20.80 -11.60
CA ALA A 474 58.46 -19.62 -11.15
C ALA A 474 59.43 -19.92 -9.99
N GLY A 475 59.16 -20.94 -9.17
CA GLY A 475 59.98 -21.27 -7.99
C GLY A 475 59.97 -20.15 -6.94
N LYS A 476 61.11 -19.46 -6.78
CA LYS A 476 61.23 -18.29 -5.87
C LYS A 476 61.04 -16.95 -6.58
N ASN A 477 60.99 -16.93 -7.92
CA ASN A 477 60.82 -15.73 -8.70
C ASN A 477 59.34 -15.25 -8.67
N PRO A 478 59.07 -13.97 -8.91
CA PRO A 478 57.70 -13.48 -9.07
C PRO A 478 56.95 -14.17 -10.23
N VAL A 479 55.66 -14.37 -10.06
CA VAL A 479 54.78 -14.88 -11.11
C VAL A 479 54.34 -13.69 -11.96
N SER A 480 54.59 -13.71 -13.26
CA SER A 480 54.12 -12.71 -14.23
C SER A 480 52.79 -13.15 -14.80
N PHE A 481 51.86 -12.19 -14.95
CA PHE A 481 50.55 -12.42 -15.53
C PHE A 481 50.04 -11.11 -16.19
N SER A 482 49.05 -11.21 -17.06
CA SER A 482 48.46 -10.07 -17.77
C SER A 482 46.94 -10.08 -17.74
N VAL A 483 46.35 -8.90 -17.87
CA VAL A 483 44.97 -8.73 -18.30
C VAL A 483 44.99 -8.15 -19.71
N GLU A 484 44.29 -8.79 -20.63
CA GLU A 484 44.23 -8.43 -22.04
C GLU A 484 42.78 -8.03 -22.43
N THR A 485 42.61 -7.12 -23.36
CA THR A 485 41.31 -6.78 -23.92
C THR A 485 41.09 -7.53 -25.23
N ALA A 486 39.93 -8.19 -25.38
CA ALA A 486 39.49 -8.86 -26.60
C ALA A 486 38.05 -8.44 -26.94
N GLY A 487 37.93 -7.38 -27.71
CA GLY A 487 36.63 -6.73 -27.97
C GLY A 487 36.02 -6.13 -26.71
N GLN A 488 34.92 -6.67 -26.21
CA GLN A 488 34.27 -6.25 -24.95
C GLN A 488 34.64 -7.14 -23.75
N GLN A 489 35.57 -8.06 -23.91
CA GLN A 489 35.96 -9.00 -22.85
C GLN A 489 37.32 -8.62 -22.26
N TYR A 490 37.48 -8.90 -20.96
CA TYR A 490 38.76 -8.84 -20.24
C TYR A 490 39.23 -10.26 -19.90
N LEU A 491 40.42 -10.58 -20.35
CA LEU A 491 41.01 -11.93 -20.26
C LEU A 491 42.22 -11.92 -19.36
N LEU A 492 42.20 -12.66 -18.26
CA LEU A 492 43.33 -12.88 -17.37
C LEU A 492 44.20 -14.04 -17.92
N ARG A 493 45.47 -13.80 -18.22
CA ARG A 493 46.44 -14.79 -18.65
C ARG A 493 47.56 -14.93 -17.61
N ILE A 494 47.64 -16.10 -16.98
CA ILE A 494 48.65 -16.42 -15.97
C ILE A 494 49.67 -17.33 -16.60
N ALA A 495 50.89 -16.82 -16.89
CA ALA A 495 51.94 -17.40 -17.72
C ALA A 495 51.63 -17.34 -19.25
N GLN A 496 52.74 -17.21 -20.03
CA GLN A 496 52.65 -16.91 -21.49
C GLN A 496 51.90 -17.96 -22.33
N ASN A 497 51.85 -19.22 -21.89
CA ASN A 497 51.26 -20.34 -22.62
C ASN A 497 49.99 -20.89 -21.97
N ALA A 498 49.41 -20.18 -20.99
CA ALA A 498 48.16 -20.62 -20.35
C ALA A 498 46.92 -20.16 -21.13
N GLU A 499 45.87 -20.97 -21.12
CA GLU A 499 44.57 -20.54 -21.64
C GLU A 499 44.08 -19.29 -20.88
N PRO A 500 43.56 -18.29 -21.58
CA PRO A 500 43.07 -17.07 -20.96
C PRO A 500 41.78 -17.36 -20.19
N ILE A 501 41.57 -16.66 -19.07
CA ILE A 501 40.43 -16.76 -18.19
C ILE A 501 39.57 -15.49 -18.38
N ASP A 502 38.33 -15.64 -18.78
CA ASP A 502 37.42 -14.51 -18.87
C ASP A 502 37.07 -13.97 -17.48
N ILE A 503 37.42 -12.73 -17.20
CA ILE A 503 37.19 -12.02 -15.95
C ILE A 503 36.28 -10.83 -16.10
N THR A 504 35.63 -10.66 -17.23
CA THR A 504 34.74 -9.50 -17.52
C THR A 504 33.67 -9.29 -16.46
N ALA A 505 33.05 -10.39 -16.00
CA ALA A 505 32.03 -10.35 -14.96
C ALA A 505 32.56 -10.06 -13.55
N THR A 506 33.91 -9.95 -13.38
CA THR A 506 34.51 -9.69 -12.05
C THR A 506 34.88 -8.22 -11.85
N GLU A 507 34.61 -7.36 -12.83
CA GLU A 507 34.77 -5.91 -12.66
C GLU A 507 33.85 -5.42 -11.55
N ARG A 508 34.41 -4.77 -10.52
CA ARG A 508 33.71 -4.26 -9.34
C ARG A 508 32.88 -5.30 -8.55
N ALA A 509 33.23 -6.58 -8.64
CA ALA A 509 32.52 -7.66 -7.94
C ALA A 509 32.90 -7.73 -6.44
N TYR A 510 32.61 -6.68 -5.69
CA TYR A 510 33.00 -6.54 -4.28
C TYR A 510 32.23 -7.43 -3.29
N GLU A 511 31.10 -7.99 -3.69
CA GLU A 511 30.33 -8.98 -2.92
C GLU A 511 31.13 -10.26 -2.58
N ILE A 512 32.31 -10.41 -3.17
CA ILE A 512 33.23 -11.52 -2.89
C ILE A 512 33.90 -11.39 -1.52
N PHE A 513 34.00 -10.17 -0.99
CA PHE A 513 34.57 -9.91 0.33
C PHE A 513 33.54 -10.06 1.44
#